data_91a233b41fd939fe52b9caa914514627
#
_entry.id   91a233b41fd939fe52b9caa914514627
#
_cell.length_a   1.000
_cell.length_b   1.000
_cell.length_c   1.000
_cell.angle_alpha   90.00
_cell.angle_beta   90.00
_cell.angle_gamma   90.00
#
_symmetry.space_group_name_H-M   'P 1'
#
loop_
_entity.id
_entity.type
_entity.pdbx_description
1 polymer ?
#
loop_
_entity_poly.entity_id
_entity_poly.type
_entity_poly.pdbx_seq_one_letter_code
_entity_poly.pdbx_strand_id
1 'polypeptide(L)'
;MGRRKTAVVVLALVFSIFSLTAVYGAEQKKGAPLRYVTYKKIPENAETLYGEYIPVLMYHHFAERDMGSGDGMVVSTAELEDHLKYFKSQGYKIISLERLDSILRKTEYDHRLKGPGLGLDEKYLCITMDDGYYSNYELAYPLFKKYQAPASVFAVTDYITEQYGLKKFTWKQAQEMDQAGWLRVYSHTSDHVPVEEGQEEAFLASMQKSDETLSENLKADRIKAMAYPNGKYTAISQELLSGDGYVLQFTIEKGVLTRETKRNAIPRITVESGMTGEDVVREIELAAEKAFAAEREGK
;
A
#
# COMPACT_ATOMS: atom_id res chain seq x y z
N MET A 1 -18.60 -50.22 44.78
CA MET A 1 -19.01 -49.50 43.61
C MET A 1 -19.06 -48.01 43.94
N GLY A 2 -18.01 -47.25 43.70
CA GLY A 2 -17.89 -45.86 44.07
C GLY A 2 -17.46 -45.04 42.87
N ARG A 3 -18.33 -44.16 42.37
CA ARG A 3 -18.05 -43.23 41.29
C ARG A 3 -17.21 -42.08 41.83
N ARG A 4 -15.98 -41.96 41.34
CA ARG A 4 -15.15 -40.74 41.53
C ARG A 4 -15.63 -39.65 40.60
N LYS A 5 -16.03 -38.50 41.15
CA LYS A 5 -16.29 -37.26 40.43
C LYS A 5 -14.97 -36.51 40.27
N THR A 6 -14.54 -36.29 39.06
CA THR A 6 -13.38 -35.47 38.74
C THR A 6 -13.83 -34.02 38.68
N ALA A 7 -13.31 -33.18 39.56
CA ALA A 7 -13.52 -31.74 39.52
C ALA A 7 -12.52 -31.10 38.53
N VAL A 8 -13.04 -30.39 37.55
CA VAL A 8 -12.25 -29.57 36.67
C VAL A 8 -12.07 -28.21 37.33
N VAL A 9 -10.83 -27.87 37.69
CA VAL A 9 -10.45 -26.54 38.17
C VAL A 9 -10.13 -25.68 36.98
N VAL A 10 -10.97 -24.69 36.72
CA VAL A 10 -10.71 -23.63 35.74
C VAL A 10 -9.84 -22.59 36.44
N LEU A 11 -8.58 -22.52 36.07
CA LEU A 11 -7.64 -21.50 36.53
C LEU A 11 -7.82 -20.24 35.65
N ALA A 12 -8.49 -19.22 36.17
CA ALA A 12 -8.56 -17.90 35.57
C ALA A 12 -7.24 -17.15 35.83
N LEU A 13 -6.40 -17.02 34.83
CA LEU A 13 -5.22 -16.16 34.85
C LEU A 13 -5.64 -14.72 34.61
N VAL A 14 -5.66 -13.93 35.67
CA VAL A 14 -5.79 -12.46 35.59
C VAL A 14 -4.40 -11.90 35.21
N PHE A 15 -4.23 -11.44 33.97
CA PHE A 15 -3.05 -10.64 33.58
C PHE A 15 -3.28 -9.20 34.01
N SER A 16 -2.60 -8.76 35.04
CA SER A 16 -2.47 -7.35 35.39
C SER A 16 -1.45 -6.71 34.43
N ILE A 17 -1.94 -5.76 33.63
CA ILE A 17 -1.12 -4.94 32.73
C ILE A 17 -0.37 -3.93 33.60
N PHE A 18 0.94 -4.16 33.80
CA PHE A 18 1.85 -3.13 34.27
C PHE A 18 2.23 -2.26 33.06
N SER A 19 1.79 -1.00 33.09
CA SER A 19 2.27 0.04 32.19
C SER A 19 3.73 0.37 32.51
N LEU A 20 4.64 -0.11 31.68
CA LEU A 20 6.06 0.28 31.72
C LEU A 20 6.23 1.54 30.84
N THR A 21 6.21 2.70 31.46
CA THR A 21 6.64 3.95 30.80
C THR A 21 8.17 3.91 30.69
N ALA A 22 8.67 3.51 29.54
CA ALA A 22 10.09 3.70 29.19
C ALA A 22 10.30 5.15 28.76
N VAL A 23 10.90 5.95 29.64
CA VAL A 23 11.39 7.28 29.32
C VAL A 23 12.68 7.09 28.52
N TYR A 24 12.64 7.21 27.21
CA TYR A 24 13.83 7.38 26.38
C TYR A 24 14.12 8.89 26.28
N GLY A 25 15.21 9.32 26.94
CA GLY A 25 15.76 10.65 26.78
C GLY A 25 16.38 10.79 25.38
N ALA A 26 15.68 11.45 24.47
CA ALA A 26 16.27 11.94 23.24
C ALA A 26 16.82 13.35 23.50
N GLU A 27 18.11 13.56 23.25
CA GLU A 27 18.73 14.89 23.23
C GLU A 27 18.07 15.73 22.14
N GLN A 28 17.38 16.80 22.56
CA GLN A 28 16.75 17.75 21.66
C GLN A 28 17.79 18.56 20.90
N LYS A 29 17.91 18.38 19.59
CA LYS A 29 18.50 19.39 18.70
C LYS A 29 17.55 20.58 18.59
N LYS A 30 18.01 21.73 19.10
CA LYS A 30 17.30 23.02 19.01
C LYS A 30 17.16 23.42 17.52
N GLY A 31 15.93 23.62 17.03
CA GLY A 31 15.74 24.44 15.84
C GLY A 31 14.61 24.09 14.84
N ALA A 32 13.78 23.09 15.04
CA ALA A 32 12.62 22.89 14.18
C ALA A 32 11.30 23.12 14.95
N PRO A 33 10.30 23.85 14.38
CA PRO A 33 9.02 23.99 15.04
C PRO A 33 8.32 22.64 15.04
N LEU A 34 8.04 22.10 16.23
CA LEU A 34 7.19 20.93 16.42
C LEU A 34 5.80 21.25 15.81
N ARG A 35 5.47 20.63 14.69
CA ARG A 35 4.09 20.56 14.22
C ARG A 35 3.33 19.66 15.20
N TYR A 36 2.64 20.24 16.16
CA TYR A 36 1.64 19.51 16.93
C TYR A 36 0.48 19.16 16.01
N VAL A 37 0.48 17.97 15.47
CA VAL A 37 -0.73 17.39 14.90
C VAL A 37 -1.59 17.00 16.10
N THR A 38 -2.69 17.74 16.32
CA THR A 38 -3.70 17.39 17.33
C THR A 38 -4.45 16.15 16.83
N TYR A 39 -4.01 15.00 17.29
CA TYR A 39 -4.65 13.73 16.96
C TYR A 39 -6.03 13.64 17.63
N LYS A 40 -7.06 13.39 16.84
CA LYS A 40 -8.34 12.93 17.38
C LYS A 40 -8.09 11.57 18.04
N LYS A 41 -8.43 11.46 19.34
CA LYS A 41 -8.37 10.18 20.06
C LYS A 41 -9.28 9.17 19.35
N ILE A 42 -8.73 8.02 18.98
CA ILE A 42 -9.54 6.91 18.48
C ILE A 42 -10.55 6.55 19.57
N PRO A 43 -11.84 6.41 19.26
CA PRO A 43 -12.84 6.02 20.24
C PRO A 43 -12.48 4.66 20.87
N GLU A 44 -12.50 4.55 22.20
CA GLU A 44 -12.22 3.30 22.92
C GLU A 44 -13.17 2.13 22.58
N ASN A 45 -14.21 2.41 21.79
CA ASN A 45 -15.23 1.46 21.33
C ASN A 45 -15.14 1.15 19.83
N ALA A 46 -14.02 1.46 19.14
CA ALA A 46 -13.83 1.03 17.77
C ALA A 46 -13.87 -0.50 17.73
N GLU A 47 -14.92 -1.08 17.17
CA GLU A 47 -14.94 -2.50 16.84
C GLU A 47 -13.69 -2.79 16.02
N THR A 48 -12.93 -3.81 16.44
CA THR A 48 -11.67 -4.17 15.80
C THR A 48 -11.97 -4.68 14.39
N LEU A 49 -11.76 -3.85 13.38
CA LEU A 49 -12.03 -4.15 11.95
C LEU A 49 -10.94 -5.05 11.33
N TYR A 50 -10.40 -6.00 12.11
CA TYR A 50 -9.37 -6.91 11.62
C TYR A 50 -9.87 -7.75 10.45
N GLY A 51 -9.07 -7.77 9.37
CA GLY A 51 -9.38 -8.56 8.21
C GLY A 51 -10.57 -8.06 7.37
N GLU A 52 -11.12 -6.91 7.71
CA GLU A 52 -12.27 -6.36 7.01
C GLU A 52 -11.89 -5.46 5.83
N TYR A 53 -10.63 -5.05 5.76
CA TYR A 53 -10.09 -4.20 4.70
C TYR A 53 -8.63 -4.51 4.39
N ILE A 54 -8.14 -4.03 3.25
CA ILE A 54 -6.73 -4.09 2.87
C ILE A 54 -6.26 -2.66 2.54
N PRO A 55 -5.33 -2.08 3.31
CA PRO A 55 -4.68 -0.83 2.93
C PRO A 55 -3.70 -1.05 1.80
N VAL A 56 -3.63 -0.10 0.88
CA VAL A 56 -2.61 0.00 -0.15
C VAL A 56 -1.82 1.28 0.09
N LEU A 57 -0.55 1.16 0.39
CA LEU A 57 0.33 2.30 0.63
C LEU A 57 0.92 2.81 -0.68
N MET A 58 1.07 4.12 -0.78
CA MET A 58 1.67 4.80 -1.92
C MET A 58 2.90 5.58 -1.46
N TYR A 59 4.06 5.13 -1.91
CA TYR A 59 5.35 5.81 -1.79
C TYR A 59 5.77 6.33 -3.17
N HIS A 60 6.84 7.12 -3.21
CA HIS A 60 7.45 7.56 -4.48
C HIS A 60 8.97 7.44 -4.42
N HIS A 61 9.64 8.44 -3.89
CA HIS A 61 11.09 8.56 -3.86
C HIS A 61 11.66 8.22 -2.47
N PHE A 62 12.89 7.68 -2.45
CA PHE A 62 13.60 7.42 -1.20
C PHE A 62 14.92 8.17 -1.15
N ALA A 63 15.37 8.50 0.07
CA ALA A 63 16.67 9.09 0.34
C ALA A 63 17.41 8.30 1.42
N GLU A 64 18.74 8.35 1.44
CA GLU A 64 19.52 7.69 2.50
C GLU A 64 19.19 8.23 3.89
N ARG A 65 18.82 9.51 3.98
CA ARG A 65 18.47 10.21 5.22
C ARG A 65 17.38 11.24 4.95
N ASP A 66 16.69 11.62 5.99
CA ASP A 66 15.80 12.76 5.94
C ASP A 66 16.57 14.00 5.47
N MET A 67 16.17 14.53 4.32
CA MET A 67 16.79 15.69 3.69
C MET A 67 16.21 17.01 4.22
N GLY A 68 15.13 16.96 5.02
CA GLY A 68 14.41 18.14 5.46
C GLY A 68 13.89 18.98 4.30
N SER A 69 13.68 18.37 3.15
CA SER A 69 13.36 19.06 1.89
C SER A 69 11.99 19.73 1.88
N GLY A 70 11.14 19.37 2.82
CA GLY A 70 9.72 19.75 2.79
C GLY A 70 8.93 19.07 1.67
N ASP A 71 9.57 18.22 0.88
CA ASP A 71 8.93 17.36 -0.10
C ASP A 71 8.40 16.11 0.60
N GLY A 72 7.11 16.10 0.89
CA GLY A 72 6.43 15.01 1.58
C GLY A 72 6.54 13.66 0.86
N MET A 73 6.92 13.63 -0.41
CA MET A 73 7.00 12.41 -1.21
C MET A 73 8.35 11.68 -1.10
N VAL A 74 9.33 12.23 -0.36
CA VAL A 74 10.67 11.65 -0.16
C VAL A 74 10.78 11.03 1.22
N VAL A 75 10.75 9.71 1.31
CA VAL A 75 10.87 8.94 2.55
C VAL A 75 12.31 8.46 2.73
N SER A 76 12.89 8.61 3.91
CA SER A 76 14.24 8.10 4.17
C SER A 76 14.26 6.58 4.32
N THR A 77 15.44 5.96 4.11
CA THR A 77 15.61 4.52 4.35
C THR A 77 15.35 4.12 5.80
N ALA A 78 15.64 5.02 6.75
CA ALA A 78 15.38 4.79 8.17
C ALA A 78 13.88 4.76 8.47
N GLU A 79 13.10 5.67 7.86
CA GLU A 79 11.64 5.68 7.97
C GLU A 79 11.04 4.43 7.32
N LEU A 80 11.46 4.06 6.10
CA LEU A 80 10.98 2.84 5.45
C LEU A 80 11.26 1.60 6.30
N GLU A 81 12.45 1.52 6.90
CA GLU A 81 12.80 0.39 7.78
C GLU A 81 11.94 0.37 9.05
N ASP A 82 11.64 1.53 9.63
CA ASP A 82 10.73 1.67 10.76
C ASP A 82 9.31 1.21 10.37
N HIS A 83 8.81 1.67 9.24
CA HIS A 83 7.50 1.27 8.71
C HIS A 83 7.39 -0.26 8.58
N LEU A 84 8.36 -0.91 7.93
CA LEU A 84 8.36 -2.37 7.73
C LEU A 84 8.39 -3.15 9.05
N LYS A 85 9.18 -2.69 10.02
CA LYS A 85 9.22 -3.28 11.37
C LYS A 85 7.89 -3.10 12.10
N TYR A 86 7.34 -1.89 12.05
CA TYR A 86 6.11 -1.57 12.74
C TYR A 86 4.91 -2.35 12.16
N PHE A 87 4.75 -2.38 10.83
CA PHE A 87 3.68 -3.18 10.18
C PHE A 87 3.74 -4.64 10.62
N LYS A 88 4.94 -5.23 10.63
CA LYS A 88 5.12 -6.61 11.11
C LYS A 88 4.74 -6.75 12.58
N SER A 89 5.10 -5.81 13.45
CA SER A 89 4.76 -5.82 14.88
C SER A 89 3.25 -5.71 15.12
N GLN A 90 2.53 -5.01 14.23
CA GLN A 90 1.08 -4.88 14.24
C GLN A 90 0.34 -6.07 13.58
N GLY A 91 1.08 -7.11 13.17
CA GLY A 91 0.52 -8.32 12.58
C GLY A 91 0.14 -8.21 11.12
N TYR A 92 0.55 -7.14 10.41
CA TYR A 92 0.32 -7.04 8.97
C TYR A 92 1.18 -8.04 8.19
N LYS A 93 0.54 -8.74 7.25
CA LYS A 93 1.20 -9.53 6.21
C LYS A 93 1.26 -8.70 4.93
N ILE A 94 2.46 -8.30 4.54
CA ILE A 94 2.66 -7.56 3.30
C ILE A 94 2.54 -8.54 2.13
N ILE A 95 1.69 -8.22 1.16
CA ILE A 95 1.34 -9.09 0.03
C ILE A 95 1.58 -8.41 -1.31
N SER A 96 1.83 -9.23 -2.35
CA SER A 96 1.93 -8.75 -3.74
C SER A 96 0.55 -8.41 -4.33
N LEU A 97 0.54 -7.71 -5.48
CA LEU A 97 -0.71 -7.40 -6.19
C LEU A 97 -1.38 -8.65 -6.77
N GLU A 98 -0.63 -9.69 -7.14
CA GLU A 98 -1.19 -10.99 -7.55
C GLU A 98 -1.94 -11.65 -6.39
N ARG A 99 -1.37 -11.56 -5.17
CA ARG A 99 -2.06 -12.09 -3.99
C ARG A 99 -3.30 -11.26 -3.67
N LEU A 100 -3.23 -9.95 -3.80
CA LEU A 100 -4.38 -9.06 -3.67
C LEU A 100 -5.48 -9.44 -4.66
N ASP A 101 -5.17 -9.56 -5.95
CA ASP A 101 -6.14 -9.99 -6.98
C ASP A 101 -6.78 -11.34 -6.64
N SER A 102 -5.97 -12.31 -6.20
CA SER A 102 -6.47 -13.63 -5.78
C SER A 102 -7.45 -13.54 -4.59
N ILE A 103 -7.18 -12.68 -3.61
CA ILE A 103 -8.08 -12.45 -2.47
C ILE A 103 -9.39 -11.82 -2.97
N LEU A 104 -9.30 -10.76 -3.77
CA LEU A 104 -10.48 -10.06 -4.25
C LEU A 104 -11.39 -10.94 -5.11
N ARG A 105 -10.83 -11.77 -5.98
CA ARG A 105 -11.60 -12.76 -6.75
C ARG A 105 -12.34 -13.74 -5.84
N LYS A 106 -11.70 -14.16 -4.75
CA LYS A 106 -12.32 -15.10 -3.81
C LYS A 106 -13.44 -14.45 -3.01
N THR A 107 -13.24 -13.20 -2.55
CA THR A 107 -14.23 -12.48 -1.74
C THR A 107 -15.42 -11.98 -2.55
N GLU A 108 -15.24 -11.62 -3.81
CA GLU A 108 -16.28 -11.18 -4.73
C GLU A 108 -17.39 -12.22 -4.92
N TYR A 109 -17.02 -13.51 -4.94
CA TYR A 109 -17.98 -14.63 -5.12
C TYR A 109 -18.39 -15.31 -3.82
N ASP A 110 -17.94 -14.81 -2.65
CA ASP A 110 -18.33 -15.41 -1.37
C ASP A 110 -19.68 -14.85 -0.88
N HIS A 111 -20.76 -15.55 -1.22
CA HIS A 111 -22.12 -15.19 -0.81
C HIS A 111 -22.38 -15.24 0.70
N ARG A 112 -21.43 -15.73 1.51
CA ARG A 112 -21.53 -15.76 2.98
C ARG A 112 -21.18 -14.40 3.58
N LEU A 113 -20.37 -13.59 2.88
CA LEU A 113 -20.00 -12.27 3.31
C LEU A 113 -21.18 -11.31 3.16
N LYS A 114 -21.47 -10.58 4.24
CA LYS A 114 -22.50 -9.54 4.27
C LYS A 114 -21.88 -8.23 4.73
N GLY A 115 -22.28 -7.14 4.09
CA GLY A 115 -21.74 -5.83 4.38
C GLY A 115 -20.38 -5.58 3.69
N PRO A 116 -19.67 -4.52 4.10
CA PRO A 116 -18.49 -3.99 3.41
C PRO A 116 -17.20 -4.75 3.68
N GLY A 117 -17.17 -5.54 4.73
CA GLY A 117 -15.98 -6.25 5.17
C GLY A 117 -15.54 -7.38 4.24
N LEU A 118 -14.23 -7.57 4.11
CA LEU A 118 -13.63 -8.64 3.31
C LEU A 118 -13.64 -10.00 4.02
N GLY A 119 -13.90 -10.05 5.32
CA GLY A 119 -13.97 -11.28 6.11
C GLY A 119 -12.69 -12.12 6.07
N LEU A 120 -11.54 -11.48 6.18
CA LEU A 120 -10.23 -12.13 6.11
C LEU A 120 -9.76 -12.57 7.50
N ASP A 121 -9.07 -13.71 7.55
CA ASP A 121 -8.48 -14.24 8.79
C ASP A 121 -7.20 -13.51 9.22
N GLU A 122 -6.67 -12.65 8.35
CA GLU A 122 -5.35 -12.01 8.50
C GLU A 122 -5.42 -10.53 8.16
N LYS A 123 -4.54 -9.73 8.76
CA LYS A 123 -4.29 -8.35 8.35
C LYS A 123 -3.36 -8.32 7.14
N TYR A 124 -3.86 -7.97 5.98
CA TYR A 124 -3.04 -7.79 4.78
C TYR A 124 -2.75 -6.32 4.52
N LEU A 125 -1.63 -6.05 3.85
CA LEU A 125 -1.20 -4.73 3.43
C LEU A 125 -0.45 -4.84 2.10
N CYS A 126 -0.71 -3.92 1.16
CA CYS A 126 0.06 -3.78 -0.07
C CYS A 126 0.94 -2.52 -0.01
N ILE A 127 2.16 -2.63 -0.54
CA ILE A 127 3.07 -1.50 -0.69
C ILE A 127 3.25 -1.22 -2.17
N THR A 128 2.99 0.02 -2.58
CA THR A 128 3.21 0.50 -3.95
C THR A 128 4.13 1.72 -3.96
N MET A 129 4.83 1.90 -5.07
CA MET A 129 5.63 3.09 -5.37
C MET A 129 5.29 3.55 -6.77
N ASP A 130 5.30 4.86 -7.01
CA ASP A 130 5.04 5.41 -8.33
C ASP A 130 6.33 5.94 -9.00
N ASP A 131 6.27 6.23 -10.29
CA ASP A 131 7.27 6.88 -11.14
C ASP A 131 8.53 6.08 -11.50
N GLY A 132 8.89 5.03 -10.79
CA GLY A 132 10.05 4.20 -11.14
C GLY A 132 11.40 4.86 -10.86
N TYR A 133 11.55 5.56 -9.73
CA TYR A 133 12.82 6.19 -9.33
C TYR A 133 13.95 5.19 -9.09
N TYR A 134 15.18 5.60 -9.38
CA TYR A 134 16.38 4.82 -9.10
C TYR A 134 16.49 4.43 -7.61
N SER A 135 16.03 5.29 -6.72
CA SER A 135 15.99 5.04 -5.29
C SER A 135 15.09 3.84 -4.89
N ASN A 136 14.11 3.49 -5.71
CA ASN A 136 13.30 2.28 -5.50
C ASN A 136 14.19 1.03 -5.60
N TYR A 137 15.17 1.00 -6.54
CA TYR A 137 16.14 -0.07 -6.69
C TYR A 137 17.26 0.01 -5.67
N GLU A 138 17.92 1.18 -5.57
CA GLU A 138 19.14 1.32 -4.79
C GLU A 138 18.89 1.27 -3.27
N LEU A 139 17.82 1.89 -2.81
CA LEU A 139 17.55 2.12 -1.39
C LEU A 139 16.40 1.25 -0.84
N ALA A 140 15.28 1.16 -1.55
CA ALA A 140 14.10 0.48 -1.03
C ALA A 140 14.13 -1.05 -1.27
N TYR A 141 14.53 -1.51 -2.46
CA TYR A 141 14.57 -2.94 -2.80
C TYR A 141 15.40 -3.79 -1.84
N PRO A 142 16.59 -3.38 -1.37
CA PRO A 142 17.34 -4.14 -0.35
C PRO A 142 16.56 -4.31 0.96
N LEU A 143 15.78 -3.32 1.37
CA LEU A 143 14.95 -3.38 2.57
C LEU A 143 13.76 -4.33 2.37
N PHE A 144 13.06 -4.24 1.24
CA PHE A 144 11.97 -5.19 0.93
C PHE A 144 12.46 -6.63 0.92
N LYS A 145 13.62 -6.90 0.33
CA LYS A 145 14.27 -8.21 0.37
C LYS A 145 14.63 -8.64 1.78
N LYS A 146 15.24 -7.76 2.57
CA LYS A 146 15.65 -8.01 3.97
C LYS A 146 14.47 -8.39 4.85
N TYR A 147 13.35 -7.69 4.71
CA TYR A 147 12.15 -7.90 5.52
C TYR A 147 11.16 -8.89 4.90
N GLN A 148 11.49 -9.49 3.75
CA GLN A 148 10.62 -10.39 2.99
C GLN A 148 9.23 -9.77 2.76
N ALA A 149 9.24 -8.50 2.37
CA ALA A 149 8.06 -7.68 2.15
C ALA A 149 7.89 -7.42 0.65
N PRO A 150 7.04 -8.16 -0.07
CA PRO A 150 6.81 -7.89 -1.49
C PRO A 150 6.18 -6.52 -1.68
N ALA A 151 6.66 -5.79 -2.68
CA ALA A 151 6.16 -4.48 -3.05
C ALA A 151 6.02 -4.38 -4.57
N SER A 152 5.39 -3.31 -5.03
CA SER A 152 5.15 -3.04 -6.45
C SER A 152 5.57 -1.63 -6.81
N VAL A 153 6.12 -1.44 -8.02
CA VAL A 153 6.42 -0.12 -8.55
C VAL A 153 5.66 0.08 -9.86
N PHE A 154 4.88 1.14 -9.94
CA PHE A 154 4.26 1.62 -11.16
C PHE A 154 5.25 2.55 -11.85
N ALA A 155 5.84 2.08 -12.94
CA ALA A 155 6.90 2.80 -13.63
C ALA A 155 6.39 3.45 -14.92
N VAL A 156 6.85 4.67 -15.17
CA VAL A 156 6.68 5.34 -16.47
C VAL A 156 7.67 4.72 -17.44
N THR A 157 7.18 3.94 -18.43
CA THR A 157 8.06 3.05 -19.19
C THR A 157 9.03 3.77 -20.11
N ASP A 158 8.69 4.94 -20.64
CA ASP A 158 9.60 5.76 -21.45
C ASP A 158 10.73 6.39 -20.60
N TYR A 159 10.53 6.50 -19.28
CA TYR A 159 11.52 7.09 -18.39
C TYR A 159 12.51 6.06 -17.82
N ILE A 160 12.19 4.78 -17.92
CA ILE A 160 13.13 3.72 -17.52
C ILE A 160 14.43 3.88 -18.31
N THR A 161 15.57 3.93 -17.61
CA THR A 161 16.90 4.24 -18.15
C THR A 161 17.17 5.74 -18.37
N GLU A 162 16.16 6.60 -18.26
CA GLU A 162 16.37 8.05 -18.34
C GLU A 162 17.19 8.58 -17.16
N GLN A 163 18.09 9.50 -17.47
CA GLN A 163 19.02 10.05 -16.48
C GLN A 163 18.80 11.57 -16.26
N TYR A 164 17.74 12.14 -16.81
CA TYR A 164 17.40 13.55 -16.62
C TYR A 164 16.59 13.75 -15.33
N GLY A 165 16.89 14.81 -14.61
CA GLY A 165 16.22 15.11 -13.34
C GLY A 165 16.50 14.04 -12.27
N LEU A 166 15.47 13.56 -11.61
CA LEU A 166 15.57 12.44 -10.70
C LEU A 166 15.73 11.13 -11.49
N LYS A 167 16.87 10.48 -11.31
CA LYS A 167 17.22 9.25 -12.03
C LYS A 167 16.14 8.18 -11.87
N LYS A 168 15.91 7.44 -12.95
CA LYS A 168 15.06 6.25 -12.96
C LYS A 168 15.94 4.98 -12.96
N PHE A 169 15.40 3.87 -12.50
CA PHE A 169 16.11 2.59 -12.63
C PHE A 169 16.21 2.15 -14.10
N THR A 170 17.17 1.30 -14.40
CA THR A 170 17.36 0.74 -15.75
C THR A 170 16.52 -0.52 -15.95
N TRP A 171 16.31 -0.95 -17.20
CA TRP A 171 15.65 -2.22 -17.51
C TRP A 171 16.36 -3.43 -16.89
N LYS A 172 17.69 -3.43 -16.81
CA LYS A 172 18.45 -4.47 -16.12
C LYS A 172 18.10 -4.55 -14.63
N GLN A 173 17.98 -3.41 -13.98
CA GLN A 173 17.58 -3.32 -12.57
C GLN A 173 16.12 -3.72 -12.37
N ALA A 174 15.23 -3.30 -13.27
CA ALA A 174 13.84 -3.73 -13.29
C ALA A 174 13.73 -5.25 -13.38
N GLN A 175 14.49 -5.88 -14.28
CA GLN A 175 14.55 -7.34 -14.44
C GLN A 175 15.03 -8.04 -13.17
N GLU A 176 16.06 -7.52 -12.51
CA GLU A 176 16.58 -8.07 -11.26
C GLU A 176 15.53 -8.05 -10.14
N MET A 177 14.89 -6.89 -9.93
CA MET A 177 13.85 -6.71 -8.91
C MET A 177 12.65 -7.63 -9.15
N ASP A 178 12.18 -7.65 -10.40
CA ASP A 178 10.98 -8.36 -10.83
C ASP A 178 11.17 -9.88 -10.75
N GLN A 179 12.31 -10.40 -11.21
CA GLN A 179 12.65 -11.83 -11.14
C GLN A 179 12.83 -12.32 -9.70
N ALA A 180 13.35 -11.48 -8.82
CA ALA A 180 13.49 -11.81 -7.40
C ALA A 180 12.15 -11.86 -6.68
N GLY A 181 11.09 -11.21 -7.22
CA GLY A 181 9.74 -11.23 -6.70
C GLY A 181 9.51 -10.31 -5.48
N TRP A 182 10.54 -9.56 -5.05
CA TRP A 182 10.41 -8.64 -3.91
C TRP A 182 9.96 -7.24 -4.31
N LEU A 183 10.19 -6.85 -5.57
CA LEU A 183 9.71 -5.59 -6.12
C LEU A 183 9.31 -5.81 -7.58
N ARG A 184 8.01 -5.92 -7.84
CA ARG A 184 7.46 -6.12 -9.18
C ARG A 184 7.15 -4.80 -9.86
N VAL A 185 7.34 -4.78 -11.19
CA VAL A 185 7.15 -3.58 -12.00
C VAL A 185 5.86 -3.67 -12.80
N TYR A 186 5.04 -2.63 -12.72
CA TYR A 186 3.75 -2.46 -13.41
C TYR A 186 3.69 -1.10 -14.13
N SER A 187 2.61 -0.87 -14.87
CA SER A 187 2.46 0.34 -15.69
C SER A 187 2.04 1.57 -14.88
N HIS A 188 2.74 2.69 -15.15
CA HIS A 188 2.30 4.05 -14.81
C HIS A 188 2.15 4.88 -16.09
N THR A 189 1.63 4.27 -17.17
CA THR A 189 1.62 4.71 -18.56
C THR A 189 3.01 4.72 -19.21
N SER A 190 3.11 5.06 -20.48
CA SER A 190 4.42 5.21 -21.13
C SER A 190 5.07 6.56 -20.85
N ASP A 191 4.28 7.63 -20.70
CA ASP A 191 4.72 9.04 -20.76
C ASP A 191 4.29 9.89 -19.56
N HIS A 192 3.60 9.30 -18.59
CA HIS A 192 3.05 9.97 -17.40
C HIS A 192 2.02 11.07 -17.71
N VAL A 193 1.37 11.01 -18.87
CA VAL A 193 0.31 11.97 -19.19
C VAL A 193 -1.00 11.52 -18.54
N PRO A 194 -1.60 12.35 -17.66
CA PRO A 194 -2.88 11.99 -17.05
C PRO A 194 -4.00 12.03 -18.07
N VAL A 195 -4.98 11.15 -17.94
CA VAL A 195 -6.16 11.17 -18.82
C VAL A 195 -7.10 12.32 -18.46
N GLU A 196 -7.64 12.98 -19.48
CA GLU A 196 -8.70 13.98 -19.39
C GLU A 196 -9.86 13.60 -20.33
N GLU A 197 -11.05 14.15 -20.10
CA GLU A 197 -12.21 13.90 -20.95
C GLU A 197 -11.93 14.25 -22.41
N GLY A 198 -12.23 13.32 -23.31
CA GLY A 198 -11.94 13.44 -24.74
C GLY A 198 -10.50 13.10 -25.15
N GLN A 199 -9.65 12.69 -24.23
CA GLN A 199 -8.26 12.27 -24.48
C GLN A 199 -8.03 10.78 -24.21
N GLU A 200 -9.09 10.00 -24.03
CA GLU A 200 -9.02 8.59 -23.68
C GLU A 200 -8.29 7.76 -24.73
N GLU A 201 -8.40 8.09 -26.01
CA GLU A 201 -7.69 7.37 -27.08
C GLU A 201 -6.17 7.54 -26.96
N ALA A 202 -5.68 8.77 -26.71
CA ALA A 202 -4.26 9.03 -26.50
C ALA A 202 -3.74 8.33 -25.23
N PHE A 203 -4.53 8.34 -24.16
CA PHE A 203 -4.19 7.64 -22.93
C PHE A 203 -4.11 6.13 -23.16
N LEU A 204 -5.05 5.53 -23.87
CA LEU A 204 -5.01 4.11 -24.21
C LEU A 204 -3.80 3.75 -25.07
N ALA A 205 -3.43 4.59 -26.03
CA ALA A 205 -2.22 4.39 -26.82
C ALA A 205 -0.97 4.40 -25.94
N SER A 206 -0.89 5.30 -24.95
CA SER A 206 0.18 5.33 -23.96
C SER A 206 0.19 4.06 -23.09
N MET A 207 -0.97 3.58 -22.66
CA MET A 207 -1.09 2.33 -21.89
C MET A 207 -0.67 1.11 -22.72
N GLN A 208 -1.11 1.00 -23.96
CA GLN A 208 -0.72 -0.08 -24.86
C GLN A 208 0.79 -0.10 -25.09
N LYS A 209 1.40 1.07 -25.38
CA LYS A 209 2.85 1.20 -25.51
C LYS A 209 3.58 0.75 -24.24
N SER A 210 3.06 1.12 -23.07
CA SER A 210 3.61 0.69 -21.79
C SER A 210 3.56 -0.83 -21.62
N ASP A 211 2.43 -1.47 -21.95
CA ASP A 211 2.26 -2.92 -21.89
C ASP A 211 3.23 -3.67 -22.81
N GLU A 212 3.36 -3.22 -24.05
CA GLU A 212 4.30 -3.77 -25.02
C GLU A 212 5.73 -3.69 -24.48
N THR A 213 6.13 -2.51 -23.99
CA THR A 213 7.46 -2.27 -23.42
C THR A 213 7.74 -3.13 -22.19
N LEU A 214 6.77 -3.27 -21.28
CA LEU A 214 6.89 -4.15 -20.12
C LEU A 214 7.00 -5.61 -20.53
N SER A 215 6.21 -6.06 -21.50
CA SER A 215 6.22 -7.45 -21.99
C SER A 215 7.50 -7.82 -22.71
N GLU A 216 8.11 -6.89 -23.43
CA GLU A 216 9.40 -7.09 -24.10
C GLU A 216 10.56 -7.23 -23.10
N ASN A 217 10.52 -6.47 -22.02
CA ASN A 217 11.62 -6.36 -21.08
C ASN A 217 11.50 -7.28 -19.86
N LEU A 218 10.29 -7.62 -19.44
CA LEU A 218 10.06 -8.39 -18.22
C LEU A 218 9.37 -9.72 -18.54
N LYS A 219 9.95 -10.82 -18.05
CA LYS A 219 9.55 -12.19 -18.43
C LYS A 219 8.57 -12.85 -17.45
N ALA A 220 8.40 -12.31 -16.25
CA ALA A 220 7.56 -12.95 -15.26
C ALA A 220 6.08 -12.80 -15.63
N ASP A 221 5.31 -13.88 -15.50
CA ASP A 221 3.86 -13.82 -15.56
C ASP A 221 3.36 -12.83 -14.52
N ARG A 222 2.48 -11.94 -14.95
CA ARG A 222 1.92 -10.88 -14.10
C ARG A 222 0.47 -10.60 -14.46
N ILE A 223 -0.28 -10.14 -13.50
CA ILE A 223 -1.57 -9.49 -13.76
C ILE A 223 -1.31 -8.14 -14.46
N LYS A 224 -2.29 -7.64 -15.19
CA LYS A 224 -2.29 -6.24 -15.63
C LYS A 224 -2.79 -5.37 -14.47
N ALA A 225 -1.92 -4.52 -13.98
CA ALA A 225 -2.21 -3.52 -12.94
C ALA A 225 -1.56 -2.17 -13.31
N MET A 226 -2.20 -1.07 -12.92
CA MET A 226 -1.67 0.26 -13.18
C MET A 226 -2.05 1.24 -12.07
N ALA A 227 -1.29 2.34 -11.94
CA ALA A 227 -1.71 3.52 -11.21
C ALA A 227 -1.93 4.67 -12.19
N TYR A 228 -3.00 5.44 -11.97
CA TYR A 228 -3.30 6.60 -12.80
C TYR A 228 -2.34 7.74 -12.52
N PRO A 229 -1.67 8.33 -13.54
CA PRO A 229 -0.87 9.53 -13.36
C PRO A 229 -1.66 10.65 -12.68
N ASN A 230 -1.09 11.22 -11.61
CA ASN A 230 -1.76 12.23 -10.77
C ASN A 230 -3.15 11.80 -10.24
N GLY A 231 -3.44 10.51 -10.25
CA GLY A 231 -4.73 9.94 -9.85
C GLY A 231 -5.91 10.31 -10.75
N LYS A 232 -5.67 10.90 -11.92
CA LYS A 232 -6.74 11.33 -12.84
C LYS A 232 -7.24 10.17 -13.70
N TYR A 233 -8.54 10.00 -13.74
CA TYR A 233 -9.22 9.00 -14.56
C TYR A 233 -10.58 9.53 -15.04
N THR A 234 -11.11 8.94 -16.10
CA THR A 234 -12.49 9.11 -16.55
C THR A 234 -13.25 7.78 -16.44
N ALA A 235 -14.57 7.80 -16.39
CA ALA A 235 -15.36 6.57 -16.40
C ALA A 235 -15.06 5.72 -17.65
N ILE A 236 -14.83 6.39 -18.77
CA ILE A 236 -14.48 5.75 -20.05
C ILE A 236 -13.12 5.08 -19.95
N SER A 237 -12.09 5.76 -19.43
CA SER A 237 -10.75 5.16 -19.27
C SER A 237 -10.75 3.95 -18.35
N GLN A 238 -11.53 3.97 -17.27
CA GLN A 238 -11.69 2.84 -16.36
C GLN A 238 -12.29 1.61 -17.05
N GLU A 239 -13.35 1.80 -17.83
CA GLU A 239 -14.02 0.72 -18.56
C GLU A 239 -13.12 0.14 -19.64
N LEU A 240 -12.48 0.99 -20.43
CA LEU A 240 -11.57 0.57 -21.51
C LEU A 240 -10.39 -0.25 -20.97
N LEU A 241 -9.73 0.21 -19.91
CA LEU A 241 -8.66 -0.55 -19.28
C LEU A 241 -9.14 -1.86 -18.67
N SER A 242 -10.33 -1.88 -18.08
CA SER A 242 -10.92 -3.12 -17.57
C SER A 242 -11.19 -4.12 -18.71
N GLY A 243 -11.67 -3.62 -19.87
CA GLY A 243 -11.82 -4.40 -21.09
C GLY A 243 -10.51 -4.96 -21.64
N ASP A 244 -9.42 -4.23 -21.51
CA ASP A 244 -8.05 -4.63 -21.88
C ASP A 244 -7.38 -5.58 -20.86
N GLY A 245 -8.11 -5.95 -19.80
CA GLY A 245 -7.67 -6.92 -18.81
C GLY A 245 -6.88 -6.33 -17.64
N TYR A 246 -6.90 -5.02 -17.43
CA TYR A 246 -6.39 -4.41 -16.20
C TYR A 246 -7.30 -4.75 -15.04
N VAL A 247 -6.84 -5.63 -14.18
CA VAL A 247 -7.63 -6.16 -13.06
C VAL A 247 -7.53 -5.33 -11.78
N LEU A 248 -6.52 -4.47 -11.67
CA LEU A 248 -6.31 -3.55 -10.54
C LEU A 248 -5.87 -2.18 -11.09
N GLN A 249 -6.64 -1.13 -10.80
CA GLN A 249 -6.34 0.25 -11.20
C GLN A 249 -6.35 1.13 -9.96
N PHE A 250 -5.24 1.81 -9.68
CA PHE A 250 -5.03 2.54 -8.44
C PHE A 250 -5.12 4.05 -8.65
N THR A 251 -5.76 4.71 -7.70
CA THR A 251 -5.90 6.17 -7.64
C THR A 251 -5.01 6.77 -6.55
N ILE A 252 -5.06 8.09 -6.36
CA ILE A 252 -4.46 8.81 -5.22
C ILE A 252 -5.51 9.14 -4.15
N GLU A 253 -6.75 8.71 -4.34
CA GLU A 253 -7.79 8.95 -3.35
C GLU A 253 -7.44 8.24 -2.05
N LYS A 254 -7.53 8.98 -0.94
CA LYS A 254 -7.22 8.42 0.38
C LYS A 254 -8.31 7.47 0.85
N GLY A 255 -7.94 6.22 1.08
CA GLY A 255 -8.87 5.21 1.55
C GLY A 255 -8.23 3.85 1.73
N VAL A 256 -9.03 2.88 2.17
CA VAL A 256 -8.68 1.47 2.24
C VAL A 256 -9.58 0.68 1.30
N LEU A 257 -9.09 -0.46 0.84
CA LEU A 257 -9.84 -1.37 0.00
C LEU A 257 -10.79 -2.19 0.88
N THR A 258 -12.09 -2.08 0.61
CA THR A 258 -13.18 -2.86 1.20
C THR A 258 -13.83 -3.72 0.12
N ARG A 259 -14.85 -4.48 0.49
CA ARG A 259 -15.63 -5.27 -0.47
C ARG A 259 -16.40 -4.41 -1.50
N GLU A 260 -16.76 -3.19 -1.12
CA GLU A 260 -17.47 -2.25 -2.00
C GLU A 260 -16.53 -1.46 -2.93
N THR A 261 -15.22 -1.59 -2.71
CA THR A 261 -14.23 -0.89 -3.52
C THR A 261 -14.21 -1.43 -4.95
N LYS A 262 -14.39 -0.55 -5.92
CA LYS A 262 -14.25 -0.90 -7.33
C LYS A 262 -12.79 -1.18 -7.68
N ARG A 263 -12.52 -2.28 -8.35
CA ARG A 263 -11.15 -2.70 -8.73
C ARG A 263 -10.49 -1.77 -9.74
N ASN A 264 -11.26 -0.94 -10.42
CA ASN A 264 -10.80 0.09 -11.35
C ASN A 264 -10.66 1.49 -10.71
N ALA A 265 -10.80 1.59 -9.38
CA ALA A 265 -10.62 2.82 -8.61
C ALA A 265 -10.17 2.50 -7.17
N ILE A 266 -9.07 1.79 -7.03
CA ILE A 266 -8.55 1.37 -5.71
C ILE A 266 -7.88 2.57 -5.02
N PRO A 267 -8.37 2.98 -3.83
CA PRO A 267 -7.78 4.07 -3.08
C PRO A 267 -6.46 3.64 -2.44
N ARG A 268 -5.61 4.63 -2.12
CA ARG A 268 -4.33 4.39 -1.46
C ARG A 268 -4.12 5.35 -0.29
N ILE A 269 -3.21 4.98 0.60
CA ILE A 269 -2.71 5.84 1.68
C ILE A 269 -1.36 6.39 1.24
N THR A 270 -1.25 7.70 1.06
CA THR A 270 0.03 8.36 0.80
C THR A 270 0.91 8.30 2.04
N VAL A 271 2.14 7.85 1.88
CA VAL A 271 3.15 7.86 2.93
C VAL A 271 4.10 9.01 2.68
N GLU A 272 4.16 9.92 3.64
CA GLU A 272 4.93 11.16 3.54
C GLU A 272 6.18 11.10 4.44
N SER A 273 7.17 11.93 4.11
CA SER A 273 8.36 12.16 4.94
C SER A 273 7.97 12.59 6.36
N GLY A 274 8.69 12.10 7.34
CA GLY A 274 8.46 12.39 8.76
C GLY A 274 7.40 11.51 9.43
N MET A 275 6.70 10.65 8.68
CA MET A 275 5.78 9.68 9.27
C MET A 275 6.56 8.52 9.90
N THR A 276 6.23 8.15 11.12
CA THR A 276 6.64 6.88 11.73
C THR A 276 5.73 5.73 11.26
N GLY A 277 6.14 4.48 11.50
CA GLY A 277 5.27 3.34 11.24
C GLY A 277 3.95 3.40 12.00
N GLU A 278 3.96 3.98 13.20
CA GLU A 278 2.74 4.23 14.00
C GLU A 278 1.84 5.27 13.31
N ASP A 279 2.41 6.34 12.77
CA ASP A 279 1.64 7.37 12.06
C ASP A 279 0.97 6.79 10.80
N VAL A 280 1.69 5.97 10.04
CA VAL A 280 1.12 5.30 8.85
C VAL A 280 -0.03 4.37 9.24
N VAL A 281 0.13 3.57 10.29
CA VAL A 281 -0.96 2.67 10.75
C VAL A 281 -2.15 3.47 11.25
N ARG A 282 -1.94 4.58 11.93
CA ARG A 282 -3.02 5.49 12.35
C ARG A 282 -3.79 6.06 11.14
N GLU A 283 -3.08 6.46 10.07
CA GLU A 283 -3.73 6.94 8.85
C GLU A 283 -4.56 5.84 8.17
N ILE A 284 -4.08 4.58 8.22
CA ILE A 284 -4.83 3.41 7.76
C ILE A 284 -6.12 3.24 8.58
N GLU A 285 -6.03 3.26 9.90
CA GLU A 285 -7.18 3.08 10.80
C GLU A 285 -8.22 4.18 10.62
N LEU A 286 -7.80 5.44 10.52
CA LEU A 286 -8.70 6.57 10.25
C LEU A 286 -9.41 6.46 8.88
N ALA A 287 -8.70 5.98 7.86
CA ALA A 287 -9.29 5.75 6.54
C ALA A 287 -10.30 4.60 6.57
N ALA A 288 -10.01 3.53 7.30
CA ALA A 288 -10.91 2.41 7.51
C ALA A 288 -12.18 2.83 8.26
N GLU A 289 -12.04 3.53 9.38
CA GLU A 289 -13.19 4.06 10.13
C GLU A 289 -14.11 4.91 9.24
N LYS A 290 -13.52 5.79 8.43
CA LYS A 290 -14.28 6.62 7.49
C LYS A 290 -15.03 5.80 6.44
N ALA A 291 -14.39 4.77 5.86
CA ALA A 291 -15.00 3.90 4.86
C ALA A 291 -16.22 3.18 5.45
N PHE A 292 -16.06 2.56 6.62
CA PHE A 292 -17.14 1.82 7.28
C PHE A 292 -18.24 2.72 7.87
N ALA A 293 -17.93 3.96 8.27
CA ALA A 293 -18.94 4.93 8.71
C ALA A 293 -19.83 5.38 7.54
N ALA A 294 -19.25 5.71 6.39
CA ALA A 294 -19.98 6.14 5.19
C ALA A 294 -20.98 5.06 4.72
N GLU A 295 -20.63 3.79 4.84
CA GLU A 295 -21.49 2.69 4.46
C GLU A 295 -22.65 2.45 5.45
N ARG A 296 -22.45 2.74 6.75
CA ARG A 296 -23.51 2.70 7.77
C ARG A 296 -24.55 3.81 7.57
N GLU A 297 -24.13 4.98 7.10
CA GLU A 297 -25.01 6.14 6.85
C GLU A 297 -25.73 6.06 5.50
N GLY A 298 -25.18 5.36 4.51
CA GLY A 298 -25.75 5.15 3.18
C GLY A 298 -26.85 4.09 3.13
N LYS A 299 -27.18 3.46 4.25
CA LYS A 299 -28.30 2.54 4.46
C LYS A 299 -29.43 3.20 5.23
#